data_922c7d46adf1a00bb57e7d210cd728eb
#
_entry.id   922c7d46adf1a00bb57e7d210cd728eb
#
_cell.length_a   1.000
_cell.length_b   1.000
_cell.length_c   1.000
_cell.angle_alpha   90.00
_cell.angle_beta   90.00
_cell.angle_gamma   90.00
#
_symmetry.space_group_name_H-M   'P 1'
#
loop_
_entity.id
_entity.type
_entity.pdbx_description
1 polymer ?
#
loop_
_entity_poly.entity_id
_entity_poly.type
_entity_poly.pdbx_seq_one_letter_code
_entity_poly.pdbx_strand_id
1 'polypeptide(L)'
;MRDTIEAVAARTLDHDFRIWGFGEGMALLGLLRAGSRYDRPQWIDAVADLTAPALGPQAEPTDHLIPVEVLVELHRLRPAIRVDAAIARFVAAVWRDGVPLPVHRPDLPDLGDTVWVDCMHTDAPGLLLAGHPDAAAAAMSLACDRLQDETGLFSHSFNTGPARANNVHWGRGQGWALHGLVPLGPADPARDAAHRALRQRTSRLLDALARYETDGRWRTIVDDPAAPVEHSVSALVAVGIQHGLRTGMVDPSRRALADRSLHAAVAALDGNGGLPVSAATPAGPPDIYLHRTTGVFPWGQGPLLLALLDAAVPR
;
A
#
# COMPACT_ATOMS: atom_id res chain seq x y z
N MET A 1 -19.62 -9.57 10.32
CA MET A 1 -18.23 -9.45 9.84
C MET A 1 -17.86 -10.46 8.75
N ARG A 2 -18.12 -11.76 8.92
CA ARG A 2 -17.82 -12.75 7.87
C ARG A 2 -18.54 -12.41 6.56
N ASP A 3 -19.85 -12.18 6.60
CA ASP A 3 -20.64 -11.84 5.40
C ASP A 3 -20.11 -10.57 4.70
N THR A 4 -19.68 -9.59 5.48
CA THR A 4 -19.05 -8.36 4.94
C THR A 4 -17.73 -8.70 4.22
N ILE A 5 -16.88 -9.55 4.80
CA ILE A 5 -15.62 -9.98 4.18
C ILE A 5 -15.89 -10.74 2.88
N GLU A 6 -16.86 -11.66 2.88
CA GLU A 6 -17.23 -12.42 1.70
C GLU A 6 -17.81 -11.52 0.59
N ALA A 7 -18.64 -10.52 0.95
CA ALA A 7 -19.17 -9.56 -0.01
C ALA A 7 -18.06 -8.68 -0.62
N VAL A 8 -17.17 -8.14 0.23
CA VAL A 8 -16.02 -7.33 -0.24
C VAL A 8 -15.09 -8.15 -1.13
N ALA A 9 -14.78 -9.41 -0.77
CA ALA A 9 -13.94 -10.28 -1.58
C ALA A 9 -14.58 -10.61 -2.93
N ALA A 10 -15.86 -10.95 -2.96
CA ALA A 10 -16.60 -11.20 -4.20
C ALA A 10 -16.60 -9.97 -5.10
N ARG A 11 -16.91 -8.79 -4.53
CA ARG A 11 -16.91 -7.52 -5.27
C ARG A 11 -15.53 -7.13 -5.78
N THR A 12 -14.45 -7.54 -5.08
CA THR A 12 -13.06 -7.33 -5.52
C THR A 12 -12.76 -8.11 -6.80
N LEU A 13 -13.28 -9.33 -6.94
CA LEU A 13 -13.07 -10.18 -8.13
C LEU A 13 -13.76 -9.66 -9.39
N ASP A 14 -14.74 -8.77 -9.28
CA ASP A 14 -15.39 -8.15 -10.43
C ASP A 14 -14.49 -7.14 -11.18
N HIS A 15 -13.32 -6.81 -10.61
CA HIS A 15 -12.39 -5.88 -11.24
C HIS A 15 -11.61 -6.55 -12.37
N ASP A 16 -11.42 -5.81 -13.46
CA ASP A 16 -10.55 -6.20 -14.57
C ASP A 16 -9.08 -5.86 -14.19
N PHE A 17 -8.42 -6.80 -13.53
CA PHE A 17 -7.06 -6.63 -13.03
C PHE A 17 -6.04 -6.53 -14.16
N ARG A 18 -5.20 -5.49 -14.08
CA ARG A 18 -4.03 -5.31 -14.95
C ARG A 18 -2.71 -5.63 -14.24
N ILE A 19 -2.78 -5.98 -12.97
CA ILE A 19 -1.66 -6.27 -12.07
C ILE A 19 -0.72 -5.07 -11.94
N TRP A 20 -1.30 -3.93 -11.58
CA TRP A 20 -0.52 -2.80 -11.10
C TRP A 20 -0.09 -3.05 -9.66
N GLY A 21 1.24 -3.28 -9.45
CA GLY A 21 1.77 -3.64 -8.15
C GLY A 21 1.35 -2.69 -7.04
N PHE A 22 1.54 -1.40 -7.22
CA PHE A 22 1.14 -0.37 -6.25
C PHE A 22 -0.39 -0.16 -6.15
N GLY A 23 -1.16 -0.44 -7.19
CA GLY A 23 -2.60 -0.20 -7.20
C GLY A 23 -3.44 -1.40 -6.78
N GLU A 24 -3.06 -2.60 -7.20
CA GLU A 24 -3.88 -3.80 -7.12
C GLU A 24 -3.32 -4.85 -6.14
N GLY A 25 -2.05 -4.75 -5.78
CA GLY A 25 -1.35 -5.76 -4.97
C GLY A 25 -2.03 -6.05 -3.64
N MET A 26 -2.54 -5.03 -2.94
CA MET A 26 -3.26 -5.25 -1.67
C MET A 26 -4.59 -6.01 -1.87
N ALA A 27 -5.25 -5.84 -3.01
CA ALA A 27 -6.48 -6.58 -3.32
C ALA A 27 -6.16 -8.06 -3.57
N LEU A 28 -5.12 -8.35 -4.36
CA LEU A 28 -4.65 -9.72 -4.58
C LEU A 28 -4.25 -10.40 -3.27
N LEU A 29 -3.50 -9.70 -2.42
CA LEU A 29 -3.12 -10.21 -1.09
C LEU A 29 -4.35 -10.45 -0.20
N GLY A 30 -5.32 -9.53 -0.21
CA GLY A 30 -6.58 -9.67 0.51
C GLY A 30 -7.37 -10.90 0.08
N LEU A 31 -7.46 -11.16 -1.24
CA LEU A 31 -8.12 -12.35 -1.79
C LEU A 31 -7.41 -13.65 -1.38
N LEU A 32 -6.06 -13.69 -1.41
CA LEU A 32 -5.29 -14.85 -0.96
C LEU A 32 -5.57 -15.16 0.52
N ARG A 33 -5.49 -14.14 1.39
CA ARG A 33 -5.71 -14.28 2.83
C ARG A 33 -7.16 -14.64 3.17
N ALA A 34 -8.13 -14.02 2.51
CA ALA A 34 -9.54 -14.34 2.67
C ALA A 34 -9.84 -15.76 2.19
N GLY A 35 -9.30 -16.15 1.03
CA GLY A 35 -9.44 -17.49 0.46
C GLY A 35 -8.92 -18.57 1.40
N SER A 36 -7.74 -18.35 1.98
CA SER A 36 -7.15 -19.25 2.96
C SER A 36 -7.96 -19.34 4.25
N ARG A 37 -8.44 -18.19 4.78
CA ARG A 37 -9.14 -18.12 6.06
C ARG A 37 -10.53 -18.74 6.05
N TYR A 38 -11.26 -18.58 4.94
CA TYR A 38 -12.67 -18.97 4.81
C TYR A 38 -12.89 -20.20 3.93
N ASP A 39 -11.80 -20.90 3.59
CA ASP A 39 -11.81 -22.09 2.72
C ASP A 39 -12.52 -21.80 1.38
N ARG A 40 -12.01 -20.77 0.68
CA ARG A 40 -12.45 -20.33 -0.65
C ARG A 40 -11.32 -20.50 -1.67
N PRO A 41 -10.96 -21.75 -2.05
CA PRO A 41 -9.84 -22.01 -2.95
C PRO A 41 -9.97 -21.27 -4.28
N GLN A 42 -11.19 -21.04 -4.76
CA GLN A 42 -11.45 -20.29 -6.00
C GLN A 42 -10.90 -18.85 -5.99
N TRP A 43 -10.79 -18.19 -4.83
CA TRP A 43 -10.18 -16.87 -4.73
C TRP A 43 -8.65 -16.96 -4.83
N ILE A 44 -8.06 -18.01 -4.31
CA ILE A 44 -6.62 -18.27 -4.42
C ILE A 44 -6.29 -18.62 -5.88
N ASP A 45 -7.09 -19.47 -6.52
CA ASP A 45 -6.90 -19.90 -7.90
C ASP A 45 -7.08 -18.72 -8.87
N ALA A 46 -8.04 -17.82 -8.63
CA ALA A 46 -8.19 -16.60 -9.41
C ALA A 46 -6.93 -15.71 -9.35
N VAL A 47 -6.33 -15.53 -8.18
CA VAL A 47 -5.07 -14.79 -8.05
C VAL A 47 -3.92 -15.51 -8.74
N ALA A 48 -3.86 -16.86 -8.65
CA ALA A 48 -2.84 -17.65 -9.33
C ALA A 48 -2.93 -17.48 -10.86
N ASP A 49 -4.14 -17.56 -11.43
CA ASP A 49 -4.40 -17.40 -12.86
C ASP A 49 -4.04 -15.97 -13.34
N LEU A 50 -4.44 -14.95 -12.58
CA LEU A 50 -4.12 -13.54 -12.88
C LEU A 50 -2.61 -13.28 -12.89
N THR A 51 -1.86 -13.90 -11.97
CA THR A 51 -0.42 -13.65 -11.84
C THR A 51 0.44 -14.52 -12.75
N ALA A 52 -0.08 -15.66 -13.22
CA ALA A 52 0.66 -16.65 -14.01
C ALA A 52 1.46 -16.07 -15.19
N PRO A 53 0.94 -15.13 -16.00
CA PRO A 53 1.68 -14.55 -17.12
C PRO A 53 2.96 -13.81 -16.69
N ALA A 54 2.94 -13.21 -15.49
CA ALA A 54 4.06 -12.42 -14.97
C ALA A 54 5.08 -13.25 -14.17
N LEU A 55 4.85 -14.54 -13.94
CA LEU A 55 5.76 -15.40 -13.17
C LEU A 55 6.91 -15.96 -14.02
N GLY A 56 6.73 -16.06 -15.33
CA GLY A 56 7.72 -16.65 -16.25
C GLY A 56 9.06 -15.89 -16.27
N PRO A 57 10.17 -16.56 -16.57
CA PRO A 57 11.50 -15.93 -16.60
C PRO A 57 11.68 -14.88 -17.69
N GLN A 58 10.80 -14.87 -18.69
CA GLN A 58 10.83 -13.94 -19.84
C GLN A 58 9.75 -12.84 -19.73
N ALA A 59 9.06 -12.73 -18.60
CA ALA A 59 8.12 -11.64 -18.41
C ALA A 59 8.86 -10.30 -18.42
N GLU A 60 8.41 -9.38 -19.28
CA GLU A 60 9.03 -8.04 -19.39
C GLU A 60 8.84 -7.24 -18.09
N PRO A 61 9.86 -6.51 -17.63
CA PRO A 61 9.73 -5.59 -16.53
C PRO A 61 8.90 -4.38 -16.98
N THR A 62 7.66 -4.33 -16.50
CA THR A 62 6.74 -3.20 -16.69
C THR A 62 6.36 -2.63 -15.32
N ASP A 63 5.45 -1.64 -15.28
CA ASP A 63 4.83 -1.22 -14.03
C ASP A 63 3.93 -2.31 -13.40
N HIS A 64 3.75 -3.40 -14.11
CA HIS A 64 3.02 -4.59 -13.69
C HIS A 64 3.88 -5.58 -12.89
N LEU A 65 4.81 -5.07 -12.10
CA LEU A 65 5.56 -5.90 -11.14
C LEU A 65 4.62 -6.34 -10.02
N ILE A 66 4.50 -7.65 -9.86
CA ILE A 66 3.72 -8.22 -8.75
C ILE A 66 4.46 -7.92 -7.45
N PRO A 67 3.80 -7.32 -6.43
CA PRO A 67 4.43 -7.13 -5.13
C PRO A 67 4.94 -8.45 -4.54
N VAL A 68 6.14 -8.43 -3.97
CA VAL A 68 6.76 -9.63 -3.38
C VAL A 68 5.88 -10.25 -2.30
N GLU A 69 5.13 -9.43 -1.56
CA GLU A 69 4.20 -9.93 -0.54
C GLU A 69 3.11 -10.85 -1.13
N VAL A 70 2.59 -10.51 -2.31
CA VAL A 70 1.63 -11.35 -3.04
C VAL A 70 2.29 -12.65 -3.49
N LEU A 71 3.51 -12.56 -4.04
CA LEU A 71 4.26 -13.74 -4.51
C LEU A 71 4.56 -14.72 -3.38
N VAL A 72 5.05 -14.21 -2.25
CA VAL A 72 5.36 -15.02 -1.06
C VAL A 72 4.10 -15.70 -0.51
N GLU A 73 2.99 -14.98 -0.41
CA GLU A 73 1.72 -15.53 0.09
C GLU A 73 1.15 -16.55 -0.89
N LEU A 74 1.21 -16.29 -2.19
CA LEU A 74 0.78 -17.24 -3.23
C LEU A 74 1.59 -18.55 -3.17
N HIS A 75 2.93 -18.45 -3.10
CA HIS A 75 3.78 -19.62 -2.96
C HIS A 75 3.50 -20.41 -1.67
N ARG A 76 3.28 -19.72 -0.56
CA ARG A 76 2.90 -20.36 0.72
C ARG A 76 1.62 -21.17 0.59
N LEU A 77 0.62 -20.69 -0.15
CA LEU A 77 -0.68 -21.35 -0.35
C LEU A 77 -0.67 -22.38 -1.49
N ARG A 78 0.20 -22.21 -2.47
CA ARG A 78 0.37 -23.05 -3.65
C ARG A 78 1.87 -23.30 -3.90
N PRO A 79 2.54 -24.19 -3.14
CA PRO A 79 3.99 -24.38 -3.21
C PRO A 79 4.50 -24.85 -4.59
N ALA A 80 3.63 -25.40 -5.44
CA ALA A 80 3.98 -25.78 -6.81
C ALA A 80 4.23 -24.55 -7.71
N ILE A 81 3.69 -23.36 -7.37
CA ILE A 81 3.90 -22.13 -8.12
C ILE A 81 5.25 -21.56 -7.75
N ARG A 82 6.16 -21.50 -8.75
CA ARG A 82 7.51 -20.94 -8.55
C ARG A 82 7.48 -19.44 -8.74
N VAL A 83 7.99 -18.71 -7.76
CA VAL A 83 7.98 -17.23 -7.72
C VAL A 83 9.37 -16.59 -7.75
N ASP A 84 10.43 -17.41 -7.66
CA ASP A 84 11.81 -16.95 -7.51
C ASP A 84 12.25 -15.98 -8.63
N ALA A 85 11.90 -16.29 -9.89
CA ALA A 85 12.25 -15.44 -11.02
C ALA A 85 11.52 -14.08 -10.98
N ALA A 86 10.27 -14.06 -10.56
CA ALA A 86 9.50 -12.82 -10.40
C ALA A 86 10.06 -11.96 -9.26
N ILE A 87 10.44 -12.57 -8.13
CA ILE A 87 11.08 -11.87 -7.01
C ILE A 87 12.44 -11.30 -7.44
N ALA A 88 13.26 -12.06 -8.16
CA ALA A 88 14.54 -11.58 -8.65
C ALA A 88 14.40 -10.38 -9.61
N ARG A 89 13.40 -10.41 -10.50
CA ARG A 89 13.11 -9.26 -11.39
C ARG A 89 12.64 -8.03 -10.60
N PHE A 90 11.78 -8.23 -9.60
CA PHE A 90 11.37 -7.15 -8.72
C PHE A 90 12.58 -6.49 -8.04
N VAL A 91 13.46 -7.27 -7.42
CA VAL A 91 14.67 -6.76 -6.77
C VAL A 91 15.53 -5.98 -7.76
N ALA A 92 15.77 -6.53 -8.97
CA ALA A 92 16.57 -5.87 -10.01
C ALA A 92 15.94 -4.56 -10.52
N ALA A 93 14.60 -4.44 -10.46
CA ALA A 93 13.90 -3.23 -10.88
C ALA A 93 13.96 -2.11 -9.84
N VAL A 94 13.91 -2.44 -8.53
CA VAL A 94 13.85 -1.45 -7.44
C VAL A 94 15.18 -1.18 -6.75
N TRP A 95 16.18 -2.03 -6.99
CA TRP A 95 17.50 -1.93 -6.36
C TRP A 95 18.61 -2.32 -7.34
N ARG A 96 19.55 -1.41 -7.61
CA ARG A 96 20.69 -1.68 -8.51
C ARG A 96 21.99 -1.12 -7.93
N ASP A 97 23.02 -1.95 -7.89
CA ASP A 97 24.39 -1.55 -7.48
C ASP A 97 24.45 -0.85 -6.11
N GLY A 98 23.59 -1.27 -5.17
CA GLY A 98 23.53 -0.68 -3.83
C GLY A 98 22.74 0.62 -3.73
N VAL A 99 22.05 1.01 -4.80
CA VAL A 99 21.29 2.26 -4.85
C VAL A 99 19.81 1.96 -5.10
N PRO A 100 18.87 2.55 -4.30
CA PRO A 100 17.44 2.50 -4.63
C PRO A 100 17.19 3.19 -5.96
N LEU A 101 16.41 2.55 -6.82
CA LEU A 101 15.98 3.20 -8.05
C LEU A 101 14.77 4.09 -7.75
N PRO A 102 14.78 5.36 -8.18
CA PRO A 102 13.70 6.31 -7.86
C PRO A 102 12.38 5.97 -8.55
N VAL A 103 12.41 5.12 -9.58
CA VAL A 103 11.24 4.79 -10.40
C VAL A 103 11.25 3.33 -10.79
N HIS A 104 10.10 2.69 -10.68
CA HIS A 104 9.85 1.36 -11.24
C HIS A 104 8.75 1.37 -12.31
N ARG A 105 8.67 2.48 -13.07
CA ARG A 105 7.84 2.64 -14.27
C ARG A 105 8.74 2.78 -15.50
N PRO A 106 9.47 1.71 -15.91
CA PRO A 106 10.36 1.77 -17.06
C PRO A 106 9.61 1.99 -18.40
N ASP A 107 8.30 1.73 -18.41
CA ASP A 107 7.38 2.02 -19.49
C ASP A 107 7.09 3.52 -19.68
N LEU A 108 7.44 4.36 -18.70
CA LEU A 108 7.24 5.81 -18.73
C LEU A 108 8.57 6.54 -18.53
N PRO A 109 9.43 6.62 -19.56
CA PRO A 109 10.77 7.19 -19.43
C PRO A 109 10.77 8.66 -18.97
N ASP A 110 9.73 9.44 -19.28
CA ASP A 110 9.59 10.83 -18.82
C ASP A 110 9.41 10.93 -17.29
N LEU A 111 9.08 9.83 -16.62
CA LEU A 111 8.96 9.75 -15.18
C LEU A 111 10.17 9.07 -14.52
N GLY A 112 11.21 8.78 -15.32
CA GLY A 112 12.41 8.03 -14.92
C GLY A 112 13.16 8.59 -13.71
N ASP A 113 13.01 9.87 -13.41
CA ASP A 113 13.65 10.55 -12.28
C ASP A 113 12.66 10.94 -11.17
N THR A 114 11.58 10.17 -10.99
CA THR A 114 10.55 10.51 -10.01
C THR A 114 10.47 9.48 -8.88
N VAL A 115 10.57 9.94 -7.64
CA VAL A 115 10.23 9.14 -6.44
C VAL A 115 8.73 9.29 -6.18
N TRP A 116 8.03 8.16 -6.05
CA TRP A 116 6.59 8.11 -5.89
C TRP A 116 6.20 7.58 -4.50
N VAL A 117 5.23 8.23 -3.89
CA VAL A 117 4.67 7.74 -2.62
C VAL A 117 3.99 6.37 -2.77
N ASP A 118 3.43 6.11 -3.96
CA ASP A 118 2.80 4.82 -4.30
C ASP A 118 3.75 3.65 -4.16
N CYS A 119 5.01 3.84 -4.54
CA CYS A 119 6.03 2.79 -4.50
C CYS A 119 6.50 2.44 -3.10
N MET A 120 6.22 3.28 -2.10
CA MET A 120 6.67 3.02 -0.73
C MET A 120 6.11 1.71 -0.16
N HIS A 121 4.86 1.34 -0.51
CA HIS A 121 4.26 0.12 0.04
C HIS A 121 4.70 -1.17 -0.68
N THR A 122 5.36 -1.06 -1.84
CA THR A 122 5.83 -2.22 -2.61
C THR A 122 7.34 -2.40 -2.51
N ASP A 123 8.13 -1.31 -2.67
CA ASP A 123 9.57 -1.40 -2.92
C ASP A 123 10.34 -1.86 -1.68
N ALA A 124 10.27 -1.11 -0.60
CA ALA A 124 11.01 -1.46 0.61
C ALA A 124 10.47 -2.72 1.30
N PRO A 125 9.15 -2.92 1.45
CA PRO A 125 8.62 -4.19 1.94
C PRO A 125 8.97 -5.38 1.06
N GLY A 126 8.99 -5.20 -0.26
CA GLY A 126 9.40 -6.23 -1.21
C GLY A 126 10.86 -6.62 -1.07
N LEU A 127 11.76 -5.64 -0.93
CA LEU A 127 13.18 -5.89 -0.66
C LEU A 127 13.39 -6.63 0.67
N LEU A 128 12.64 -6.25 1.73
CA LEU A 128 12.71 -6.94 3.01
C LEU A 128 12.31 -8.41 2.89
N LEU A 129 11.18 -8.69 2.23
CA LEU A 129 10.68 -10.05 2.01
C LEU A 129 11.57 -10.87 1.09
N ALA A 130 12.28 -10.22 0.17
CA ALA A 130 13.30 -10.85 -0.69
C ALA A 130 14.64 -11.12 0.03
N GLY A 131 14.77 -10.76 1.32
CA GLY A 131 15.98 -11.02 2.11
C GLY A 131 17.03 -9.91 2.06
N HIS A 132 16.65 -8.68 1.67
CA HIS A 132 17.52 -7.51 1.57
C HIS A 132 17.15 -6.40 2.58
N PRO A 133 17.27 -6.63 3.92
CA PRO A 133 16.78 -5.69 4.94
C PRO A 133 17.50 -4.32 4.90
N ASP A 134 18.81 -4.30 4.64
CA ASP A 134 19.57 -3.04 4.55
C ASP A 134 19.13 -2.22 3.33
N ALA A 135 18.90 -2.88 2.20
CA ALA A 135 18.37 -2.26 0.99
C ALA A 135 16.95 -1.69 1.23
N ALA A 136 16.11 -2.44 1.93
CA ALA A 136 14.75 -2.01 2.30
C ALA A 136 14.79 -0.74 3.17
N ALA A 137 15.65 -0.72 4.20
CA ALA A 137 15.82 0.45 5.07
C ALA A 137 16.36 1.66 4.31
N ALA A 138 17.33 1.47 3.41
CA ALA A 138 17.89 2.55 2.58
C ALA A 138 16.86 3.12 1.60
N ALA A 139 16.09 2.26 0.91
CA ALA A 139 15.04 2.67 -0.02
C ALA A 139 13.95 3.46 0.69
N MET A 140 13.50 2.99 1.87
CA MET A 140 12.49 3.68 2.65
C MET A 140 12.99 5.02 3.20
N SER A 141 14.25 5.08 3.67
CA SER A 141 14.85 6.33 4.15
C SER A 141 14.92 7.37 3.04
N LEU A 142 15.35 6.97 1.84
CA LEU A 142 15.37 7.86 0.66
C LEU A 142 13.98 8.40 0.35
N ALA A 143 12.96 7.54 0.32
CA ALA A 143 11.58 7.95 0.06
C ALA A 143 11.09 8.96 1.11
N CYS A 144 11.35 8.69 2.39
CA CYS A 144 11.01 9.60 3.49
C CYS A 144 11.70 10.97 3.37
N ASP A 145 12.99 10.98 3.02
CA ASP A 145 13.77 12.23 2.90
C ASP A 145 13.33 13.08 1.70
N ARG A 146 12.76 12.48 0.68
CA ARG A 146 12.29 13.17 -0.52
C ARG A 146 10.82 13.60 -0.44
N LEU A 147 9.99 12.83 0.24
CA LEU A 147 8.54 12.99 0.18
C LEU A 147 7.93 13.53 1.48
N GLN A 148 8.47 13.21 2.67
CA GLN A 148 7.90 13.66 3.94
C GLN A 148 8.42 15.05 4.32
N ASP A 149 7.52 16.01 4.42
CA ASP A 149 7.85 17.39 4.81
C ASP A 149 7.80 17.63 6.34
N GLU A 150 7.91 18.92 6.71
CA GLU A 150 7.88 19.34 8.12
C GLU A 150 6.51 19.14 8.78
N THR A 151 5.42 19.10 8.04
CA THR A 151 4.07 18.82 8.57
C THR A 151 3.93 17.36 9.02
N GLY A 152 4.78 16.47 8.51
CA GLY A 152 4.73 15.04 8.70
C GLY A 152 3.95 14.30 7.63
N LEU A 153 3.30 15.00 6.70
CA LEU A 153 2.65 14.42 5.52
C LEU A 153 3.66 14.14 4.41
N PHE A 154 3.26 13.30 3.47
CA PHE A 154 4.04 12.95 2.29
C PHE A 154 3.49 13.62 1.05
N SER A 155 4.36 14.26 0.26
CA SER A 155 4.04 14.65 -1.10
C SER A 155 3.81 13.43 -1.98
N HIS A 156 2.95 13.53 -2.99
CA HIS A 156 2.68 12.41 -3.90
C HIS A 156 3.92 12.00 -4.70
N SER A 157 4.72 12.97 -5.13
CA SER A 157 5.91 12.71 -5.94
C SER A 157 7.04 13.71 -5.66
N PHE A 158 8.27 13.28 -5.95
CA PHE A 158 9.47 14.10 -5.94
C PHE A 158 10.26 13.87 -7.24
N ASN A 159 10.47 14.91 -8.04
CA ASN A 159 11.29 14.82 -9.23
C ASN A 159 12.75 15.12 -8.88
N THR A 160 13.65 14.18 -9.15
CA THR A 160 15.06 14.26 -8.76
C THR A 160 15.85 15.23 -9.64
N GLY A 161 15.46 15.44 -10.90
CA GLY A 161 16.11 16.39 -11.81
C GLY A 161 16.06 17.84 -11.27
N PRO A 162 14.86 18.45 -11.09
CA PRO A 162 14.73 19.75 -10.46
C PRO A 162 14.82 19.72 -8.92
N ALA A 163 15.02 18.55 -8.31
CA ALA A 163 15.06 18.32 -6.86
C ALA A 163 13.85 18.93 -6.13
N ARG A 164 12.64 18.66 -6.62
CA ARG A 164 11.40 19.26 -6.10
C ARG A 164 10.25 18.27 -5.95
N ALA A 165 9.58 18.32 -4.78
CA ALA A 165 8.31 17.65 -4.53
C ALA A 165 7.14 18.40 -5.22
N ASN A 166 6.04 17.68 -5.50
CA ASN A 166 4.84 18.31 -6.03
C ASN A 166 4.01 19.03 -4.95
N ASN A 167 4.33 18.83 -3.67
CA ASN A 167 3.69 19.44 -2.50
C ASN A 167 2.17 19.23 -2.44
N VAL A 168 1.67 18.10 -2.96
CA VAL A 168 0.28 17.69 -2.81
C VAL A 168 0.21 16.52 -1.84
N HIS A 169 -0.43 16.72 -0.71
CA HIS A 169 -0.62 15.71 0.33
C HIS A 169 -1.83 14.81 0.01
N TRP A 170 -1.67 14.04 -1.06
CA TRP A 170 -2.71 13.13 -1.50
C TRP A 170 -3.04 12.09 -0.43
N GLY A 171 -4.33 11.99 -0.04
CA GLY A 171 -4.78 11.16 1.08
C GLY A 171 -4.42 9.68 0.92
N ARG A 172 -4.67 9.09 -0.26
CA ARG A 172 -4.28 7.70 -0.54
C ARG A 172 -2.76 7.51 -0.48
N GLY A 173 -2.00 8.50 -0.89
CA GLY A 173 -0.53 8.50 -0.76
C GLY A 173 -0.05 8.38 0.68
N GLN A 174 -0.74 9.01 1.63
CA GLN A 174 -0.43 8.86 3.06
C GLN A 174 -0.62 7.40 3.51
N GLY A 175 -1.65 6.75 2.98
CA GLY A 175 -1.88 5.33 3.21
C GLY A 175 -0.77 4.45 2.66
N TRP A 176 -0.32 4.70 1.43
CA TRP A 176 0.81 3.99 0.83
C TRP A 176 2.10 4.16 1.64
N ALA A 177 2.41 5.38 2.07
CA ALA A 177 3.56 5.65 2.94
C ALA A 177 3.47 4.87 4.25
N LEU A 178 2.31 4.84 4.92
CA LEU A 178 2.11 4.08 6.15
C LEU A 178 2.34 2.58 5.92
N HIS A 179 1.80 2.03 4.82
CA HIS A 179 1.98 0.62 4.47
C HIS A 179 3.42 0.26 4.12
N GLY A 180 4.19 1.19 3.57
CA GLY A 180 5.61 0.99 3.34
C GLY A 180 6.45 0.98 4.62
N LEU A 181 6.11 1.86 5.57
CA LEU A 181 6.84 2.04 6.82
C LEU A 181 6.64 0.90 7.82
N VAL A 182 5.40 0.44 8.01
CA VAL A 182 5.05 -0.48 9.11
C VAL A 182 5.64 -1.89 9.00
N PRO A 183 5.89 -2.49 7.82
CA PRO A 183 6.57 -3.79 7.73
C PRO A 183 8.03 -3.76 8.16
N LEU A 184 8.66 -2.58 8.13
CA LEU A 184 10.07 -2.39 8.46
C LEU A 184 10.34 -2.31 9.98
N GLY A 185 9.42 -2.83 10.78
CA GLY A 185 9.60 -2.97 12.22
C GLY A 185 10.83 -3.81 12.56
N PRO A 186 11.57 -3.45 13.61
CA PRO A 186 12.83 -4.09 13.95
C PRO A 186 12.63 -5.48 14.54
N ALA A 187 13.54 -6.39 14.22
CA ALA A 187 13.71 -7.62 14.99
C ALA A 187 14.23 -7.32 16.43
N ASP A 188 15.03 -6.25 16.59
CA ASP A 188 15.48 -5.72 17.90
C ASP A 188 15.47 -4.18 17.86
N PRO A 189 14.36 -3.54 18.30
CA PRO A 189 14.20 -2.07 18.26
C PRO A 189 15.26 -1.28 19.03
N ALA A 190 15.94 -1.90 20.00
CA ALA A 190 16.89 -1.21 20.85
C ALA A 190 18.25 -0.98 20.17
N ARG A 191 18.54 -1.69 19.08
CA ARG A 191 19.88 -1.72 18.49
C ARG A 191 20.03 -1.03 17.14
N ASP A 192 18.94 -0.72 16.45
CA ASP A 192 19.00 -0.20 15.08
C ASP A 192 18.58 1.27 14.99
N ALA A 193 19.53 2.15 14.61
CA ALA A 193 19.29 3.58 14.45
C ALA A 193 18.36 3.88 13.25
N ALA A 194 18.47 3.11 12.16
CA ALA A 194 17.64 3.29 10.99
C ALA A 194 16.17 2.99 11.30
N HIS A 195 15.89 1.90 11.99
CA HIS A 195 14.53 1.55 12.40
C HIS A 195 13.92 2.57 13.37
N ARG A 196 14.73 3.12 14.30
CA ARG A 196 14.25 4.22 15.16
C ARG A 196 13.87 5.45 14.36
N ALA A 197 14.66 5.81 13.35
CA ALA A 197 14.35 6.92 12.47
C ALA A 197 13.05 6.68 11.68
N LEU A 198 12.87 5.49 11.11
CA LEU A 198 11.63 5.13 10.39
C LEU A 198 10.41 5.10 11.32
N ARG A 199 10.57 4.64 12.57
CA ARG A 199 9.50 4.72 13.57
C ARG A 199 9.11 6.16 13.92
N GLN A 200 10.07 7.07 14.00
CA GLN A 200 9.80 8.50 14.16
C GLN A 200 9.05 9.08 12.95
N ARG A 201 9.44 8.71 11.72
CA ARG A 201 8.73 9.09 10.49
C ARG A 201 7.28 8.60 10.51
N THR A 202 7.05 7.34 10.94
CA THR A 202 5.70 6.76 11.11
C THR A 202 4.87 7.54 12.14
N SER A 203 5.46 7.87 13.28
CA SER A 203 4.77 8.66 14.32
C SER A 203 4.38 10.04 13.80
N ARG A 204 5.29 10.75 13.12
CA ARG A 204 5.01 12.07 12.52
C ARG A 204 3.87 12.01 11.51
N LEU A 205 3.82 10.97 10.66
CA LEU A 205 2.72 10.75 9.71
C LEU A 205 1.39 10.56 10.45
N LEU A 206 1.36 9.69 11.47
CA LEU A 206 0.14 9.44 12.24
C LEU A 206 -0.31 10.66 13.06
N ASP A 207 0.61 11.47 13.57
CA ASP A 207 0.31 12.74 14.23
C ASP A 207 -0.29 13.74 13.24
N ALA A 208 0.25 13.79 12.02
CA ALA A 208 -0.28 14.63 10.95
C ALA A 208 -1.70 14.18 10.54
N LEU A 209 -1.88 12.89 10.27
CA LEU A 209 -3.19 12.34 9.92
C LEU A 209 -4.24 12.57 11.00
N ALA A 210 -3.87 12.47 12.28
CA ALA A 210 -4.79 12.72 13.39
C ALA A 210 -5.27 14.18 13.47
N ARG A 211 -4.51 15.16 12.96
CA ARG A 211 -4.94 16.58 12.90
C ARG A 211 -6.03 16.85 11.86
N TYR A 212 -6.08 16.05 10.80
CA TYR A 212 -7.01 16.23 9.69
C TYR A 212 -8.13 15.17 9.66
N GLU A 213 -8.16 14.29 10.66
CA GLU A 213 -9.18 13.26 10.78
C GLU A 213 -10.53 13.86 11.21
N THR A 214 -11.62 13.37 10.60
CA THR A 214 -12.99 13.65 11.03
C THR A 214 -13.77 12.34 11.03
N ASP A 215 -14.09 11.81 12.19
CA ASP A 215 -14.84 10.56 12.37
C ASP A 215 -14.28 9.36 11.57
N GLY A 216 -12.95 9.20 11.59
CA GLY A 216 -12.26 8.14 10.87
C GLY A 216 -12.13 8.37 9.36
N ARG A 217 -12.37 9.59 8.88
CA ARG A 217 -12.36 9.96 7.46
C ARG A 217 -11.32 11.03 7.18
N TRP A 218 -10.82 11.03 5.95
CA TRP A 218 -9.91 12.03 5.41
C TRP A 218 -10.36 12.47 4.02
N ARG A 219 -9.78 13.56 3.57
CA ARG A 219 -10.03 14.13 2.26
C ARG A 219 -9.04 13.58 1.23
N THR A 220 -9.36 13.73 -0.06
CA THR A 220 -8.48 13.29 -1.15
C THR A 220 -7.15 14.08 -1.20
N ILE A 221 -7.16 15.36 -0.78
CA ILE A 221 -5.99 16.14 -0.37
C ILE A 221 -6.16 16.40 1.12
N VAL A 222 -5.29 15.85 1.95
CA VAL A 222 -5.52 15.73 3.40
C VAL A 222 -5.70 17.08 4.08
N ASP A 223 -4.91 18.06 3.71
CA ASP A 223 -4.84 19.40 4.28
C ASP A 223 -5.65 20.46 3.51
N ASP A 224 -6.42 20.06 2.50
CA ASP A 224 -7.35 20.93 1.79
C ASP A 224 -8.79 20.73 2.31
N PRO A 225 -9.37 21.71 3.06
CA PRO A 225 -10.72 21.58 3.58
C PRO A 225 -11.82 21.57 2.51
N ALA A 226 -11.52 21.98 1.28
CA ALA A 226 -12.45 21.94 0.16
C ALA A 226 -12.43 20.62 -0.60
N ALA A 227 -11.39 19.79 -0.41
CA ALA A 227 -11.29 18.51 -1.10
C ALA A 227 -12.38 17.53 -0.65
N PRO A 228 -12.89 16.65 -1.54
CA PRO A 228 -13.88 15.64 -1.18
C PRO A 228 -13.31 14.56 -0.24
N VAL A 229 -14.18 13.88 0.48
CA VAL A 229 -13.81 12.71 1.30
C VAL A 229 -13.36 11.56 0.41
N GLU A 230 -12.28 10.88 0.82
CA GLU A 230 -11.69 9.74 0.12
C GLU A 230 -11.70 8.49 1.02
N HIS A 231 -12.59 7.54 0.76
CA HIS A 231 -12.83 6.39 1.63
C HIS A 231 -11.68 5.39 1.65
N SER A 232 -10.84 5.34 0.60
CA SER A 232 -9.65 4.47 0.60
C SER A 232 -8.67 4.83 1.71
N VAL A 233 -8.60 6.12 2.10
CA VAL A 233 -7.71 6.56 3.19
C VAL A 233 -8.10 5.91 4.50
N SER A 234 -9.41 5.85 4.81
CA SER A 234 -9.91 5.21 6.01
C SER A 234 -9.52 3.72 6.08
N ALA A 235 -9.67 3.00 4.97
CA ALA A 235 -9.28 1.60 4.88
C ALA A 235 -7.76 1.40 5.04
N LEU A 236 -6.96 2.23 4.35
CA LEU A 236 -5.50 2.18 4.42
C LEU A 236 -4.96 2.53 5.80
N VAL A 237 -5.49 3.55 6.45
CA VAL A 237 -5.09 3.92 7.82
C VAL A 237 -5.45 2.82 8.80
N ALA A 238 -6.64 2.22 8.68
CA ALA A 238 -7.06 1.12 9.54
C ALA A 238 -6.08 -0.06 9.46
N VAL A 239 -5.85 -0.61 8.27
CA VAL A 239 -4.98 -1.77 8.10
C VAL A 239 -3.50 -1.44 8.36
N GLY A 240 -3.05 -0.23 8.01
CA GLY A 240 -1.68 0.22 8.30
C GLY A 240 -1.40 0.31 9.80
N ILE A 241 -2.30 0.89 10.59
CA ILE A 241 -2.16 0.93 12.06
C ILE A 241 -2.23 -0.49 12.64
N GLN A 242 -3.18 -1.33 12.21
CA GLN A 242 -3.28 -2.72 12.68
C GLN A 242 -1.98 -3.50 12.42
N HIS A 243 -1.39 -3.34 11.24
CA HIS A 243 -0.09 -3.95 10.91
C HIS A 243 1.02 -3.35 11.77
N GLY A 244 1.10 -2.04 11.89
CA GLY A 244 2.12 -1.34 12.68
C GLY A 244 2.08 -1.67 14.18
N LEU A 245 0.90 -1.98 14.73
CA LEU A 245 0.75 -2.50 16.09
C LEU A 245 1.39 -3.88 16.26
N ARG A 246 1.27 -4.75 15.24
CA ARG A 246 1.89 -6.09 15.28
C ARG A 246 3.40 -6.04 15.13
N THR A 247 3.92 -5.14 14.32
CA THR A 247 5.37 -4.98 14.08
C THR A 247 6.06 -4.08 15.11
N GLY A 248 5.30 -3.42 16.00
CA GLY A 248 5.86 -2.48 16.98
C GLY A 248 6.24 -1.11 16.41
N MET A 249 5.93 -0.84 15.14
CA MET A 249 6.15 0.46 14.49
C MET A 249 5.15 1.53 14.92
N VAL A 250 3.99 1.13 15.40
CA VAL A 250 2.91 2.02 15.84
C VAL A 250 2.64 1.83 17.32
N ASP A 251 2.49 2.96 18.04
CA ASP A 251 2.17 2.96 19.46
C ASP A 251 0.75 2.43 19.71
N PRO A 252 0.51 1.61 20.76
CA PRO A 252 -0.79 1.07 21.11
C PRO A 252 -1.91 2.10 21.30
N SER A 253 -1.59 3.34 21.65
CA SER A 253 -2.55 4.44 21.81
C SER A 253 -3.28 4.78 20.49
N ARG A 254 -2.72 4.39 19.34
CA ARG A 254 -3.33 4.62 18.03
C ARG A 254 -4.44 3.61 17.66
N ARG A 255 -4.67 2.59 18.47
CA ARG A 255 -5.69 1.56 18.21
C ARG A 255 -7.08 2.16 17.96
N ALA A 256 -7.49 3.11 18.79
CA ALA A 256 -8.79 3.76 18.65
C ALA A 256 -8.94 4.48 17.29
N LEU A 257 -7.85 5.02 16.73
CA LEU A 257 -7.86 5.61 15.39
C LEU A 257 -8.09 4.53 14.32
N ALA A 258 -7.43 3.38 14.41
CA ALA A 258 -7.65 2.27 13.48
C ALA A 258 -9.11 1.77 13.54
N ASP A 259 -9.67 1.62 14.73
CA ASP A 259 -11.05 1.14 14.93
C ASP A 259 -12.06 2.13 14.32
N ARG A 260 -11.90 3.47 14.52
CA ARG A 260 -12.73 4.49 13.88
C ARG A 260 -12.60 4.51 12.36
N SER A 261 -11.37 4.39 11.86
CA SER A 261 -11.09 4.36 10.42
C SER A 261 -11.75 3.15 9.74
N LEU A 262 -11.64 1.97 10.34
CA LEU A 262 -12.30 0.77 9.83
C LEU A 262 -13.83 0.93 9.84
N HIS A 263 -14.39 1.47 10.94
CA HIS A 263 -15.81 1.73 11.04
C HIS A 263 -16.29 2.68 9.93
N ALA A 264 -15.55 3.77 9.69
CA ALA A 264 -15.85 4.73 8.64
C ALA A 264 -15.81 4.12 7.23
N ALA A 265 -14.82 3.25 6.96
CA ALA A 265 -14.72 2.55 5.68
C ALA A 265 -15.87 1.55 5.48
N VAL A 266 -16.22 0.78 6.52
CA VAL A 266 -17.36 -0.16 6.46
C VAL A 266 -18.69 0.57 6.28
N ALA A 267 -18.88 1.71 6.96
CA ALA A 267 -20.08 2.52 6.82
C ALA A 267 -20.26 3.17 5.43
N ALA A 268 -19.18 3.23 4.64
CA ALA A 268 -19.21 3.76 3.28
C ALA A 268 -19.44 2.69 2.21
N LEU A 269 -19.53 1.40 2.58
CA LEU A 269 -19.82 0.33 1.63
C LEU A 269 -21.18 0.53 0.95
N ASP A 270 -21.23 0.24 -0.33
CA ASP A 270 -22.51 0.08 -1.05
C ASP A 270 -23.19 -1.25 -0.65
N GLY A 271 -24.42 -1.45 -1.13
CA GLY A 271 -25.21 -2.64 -0.82
C GLY A 271 -24.62 -3.96 -1.32
N ASN A 272 -23.57 -3.93 -2.16
CA ASN A 272 -22.94 -5.08 -2.79
C ASN A 272 -21.48 -5.32 -2.32
N GLY A 273 -21.04 -4.66 -1.24
CA GLY A 273 -19.68 -4.79 -0.71
C GLY A 273 -18.64 -3.96 -1.43
N GLY A 274 -19.03 -3.01 -2.27
CA GLY A 274 -18.14 -2.08 -2.95
C GLY A 274 -17.80 -0.88 -2.07
N LEU A 275 -16.53 -0.52 -1.95
CA LEU A 275 -16.08 0.72 -1.33
C LEU A 275 -15.89 1.78 -2.42
N PRO A 276 -16.72 2.83 -2.46
CA PRO A 276 -16.56 3.91 -3.44
C PRO A 276 -15.30 4.73 -3.13
N VAL A 277 -14.37 4.80 -4.09
CA VAL A 277 -13.11 5.54 -3.96
C VAL A 277 -12.78 6.26 -5.26
N SER A 278 -11.88 7.23 -5.24
CA SER A 278 -11.45 7.92 -6.45
C SER A 278 -10.65 7.00 -7.37
N ALA A 279 -10.78 7.20 -8.69
CA ALA A 279 -10.00 6.50 -9.71
C ALA A 279 -8.50 6.74 -9.53
N ALA A 280 -7.66 5.98 -10.26
CA ALA A 280 -6.22 6.16 -10.29
C ALA A 280 -5.87 7.64 -10.60
N THR A 281 -4.96 8.21 -9.82
CA THR A 281 -4.64 9.64 -9.87
C THR A 281 -3.16 9.79 -10.17
N PRO A 282 -2.76 10.37 -11.32
CA PRO A 282 -1.36 10.70 -11.57
C PRO A 282 -0.92 11.84 -10.65
N ALA A 283 0.38 11.94 -10.39
CA ALA A 283 0.89 13.10 -9.69
C ALA A 283 0.80 14.35 -10.57
N GLY A 284 0.39 15.45 -9.96
CA GLY A 284 0.20 16.71 -10.68
C GLY A 284 -0.29 17.83 -9.78
N PRO A 285 -0.85 18.92 -10.34
CA PRO A 285 -1.44 20.01 -9.58
C PRO A 285 -2.73 19.54 -8.83
N PRO A 286 -3.19 20.29 -7.80
CA PRO A 286 -4.34 19.91 -6.97
C PRO A 286 -5.61 19.53 -7.74
N ASP A 287 -5.94 20.23 -8.81
CA ASP A 287 -7.15 19.99 -9.62
C ASP A 287 -7.27 18.56 -10.14
N ILE A 288 -6.15 17.89 -10.42
CA ILE A 288 -6.16 16.48 -10.89
C ILE A 288 -6.76 15.55 -9.83
N TYR A 289 -6.56 15.86 -8.56
CA TYR A 289 -7.06 15.04 -7.44
C TYR A 289 -8.53 15.31 -7.12
N LEU A 290 -8.97 16.55 -7.27
CA LEU A 290 -10.30 17.00 -6.85
C LEU A 290 -11.43 16.47 -7.75
N HIS A 291 -11.13 16.21 -9.03
CA HIS A 291 -12.13 15.91 -10.05
C HIS A 291 -12.05 14.47 -10.58
N ARG A 292 -11.48 13.52 -9.78
CA ARG A 292 -11.45 12.10 -10.18
C ARG A 292 -12.84 11.47 -10.09
N THR A 293 -13.15 10.64 -11.07
CA THR A 293 -14.37 9.82 -11.01
C THR A 293 -14.31 8.87 -9.82
N THR A 294 -15.47 8.64 -9.21
CA THR A 294 -15.62 7.68 -8.10
C THR A 294 -16.11 6.34 -8.65
N GLY A 295 -15.59 5.25 -8.12
CA GLY A 295 -15.95 3.89 -8.47
C GLY A 295 -15.44 2.90 -7.42
N VAL A 296 -15.66 1.61 -7.66
CA VAL A 296 -15.12 0.53 -6.83
C VAL A 296 -13.82 0.05 -7.47
N PHE A 297 -12.71 0.25 -6.78
CA PHE A 297 -11.38 -0.04 -7.30
C PHE A 297 -10.56 -0.87 -6.31
N PRO A 298 -9.56 -1.66 -6.78
CA PRO A 298 -8.73 -2.52 -5.94
C PRO A 298 -8.02 -1.79 -4.79
N TRP A 299 -7.60 -0.54 -5.01
CA TRP A 299 -6.94 0.30 -3.99
C TRP A 299 -7.88 0.83 -2.89
N GLY A 300 -9.18 0.56 -2.99
CA GLY A 300 -10.14 0.69 -1.90
C GLY A 300 -10.48 -0.67 -1.29
N GLN A 301 -10.82 -1.63 -2.17
CA GLN A 301 -11.24 -2.98 -1.78
C GLN A 301 -10.16 -3.76 -1.03
N GLY A 302 -8.92 -3.75 -1.54
CA GLY A 302 -7.80 -4.50 -0.94
C GLY A 302 -7.49 -4.08 0.48
N PRO A 303 -7.22 -2.79 0.75
CA PRO A 303 -7.00 -2.30 2.11
C PRO A 303 -8.17 -2.61 3.06
N LEU A 304 -9.41 -2.45 2.59
CA LEU A 304 -10.58 -2.76 3.41
C LEU A 304 -10.67 -4.25 3.74
N LEU A 305 -10.47 -5.11 2.74
CA LEU A 305 -10.49 -6.57 2.93
C LEU A 305 -9.45 -7.01 3.95
N LEU A 306 -8.21 -6.50 3.83
CA LEU A 306 -7.14 -6.78 4.78
C LEU A 306 -7.45 -6.27 6.19
N ALA A 307 -8.00 -5.05 6.33
CA ALA A 307 -8.39 -4.49 7.62
C ALA A 307 -9.50 -5.29 8.31
N LEU A 308 -10.49 -5.76 7.55
CA LEU A 308 -11.56 -6.63 8.04
C LEU A 308 -11.02 -7.99 8.49
N LEU A 309 -10.10 -8.57 7.72
CA LEU A 309 -9.45 -9.84 8.08
C LEU A 309 -8.65 -9.72 9.39
N ASP A 310 -7.90 -8.64 9.55
CA ASP A 310 -7.13 -8.36 10.77
C ASP A 310 -8.05 -8.15 11.99
N ALA A 311 -9.16 -7.41 11.82
CA ALA A 311 -10.13 -7.18 12.89
C ALA A 311 -10.91 -8.45 13.29
N ALA A 312 -11.02 -9.43 12.39
CA ALA A 312 -11.69 -10.70 12.64
C ALA A 312 -10.80 -11.73 13.39
N VAL A 313 -9.52 -11.43 13.64
CA VAL A 313 -8.67 -12.28 14.51
C VAL A 313 -9.07 -12.03 15.95
N PRO A 314 -9.40 -13.09 16.74
CA PRO A 314 -9.59 -12.93 18.18
C PRO A 314 -8.37 -12.29 18.83
N ARG A 315 -8.59 -11.31 19.66
CA ARG A 315 -7.53 -10.58 20.39
C ARG A 315 -7.03 -11.38 21.58
#